data_62fb1c17021fde1ccfe5d16e303b2c14
#
_entry.id   62fb1c17021fde1ccfe5d16e303b2c14
#
_cell.length_a   1.000
_cell.length_b   1.000
_cell.length_c   1.000
_cell.angle_alpha   90.00
_cell.angle_beta   90.00
_cell.angle_gamma   90.00
#
_symmetry.space_group_name_H-M   'P 1'
#
loop_
_entity.id
_entity.type
_entity.pdbx_description
1 polymer ?
#
loop_
_entity_poly.entity_id
_entity_poly.type
_entity_poly.pdbx_seq_one_letter_code
_entity_poly.pdbx_strand_id
1 'polypeptide(L)' 'YFNMSVAQTFKTWTVLETLVSLVALALTALLATVLGA' A
#
# COMPACT_ATOMS: atom_id res chain seq x y z
N TYR A 1 7.71 -16.63 -20.83
CA TYR A 1 6.99 -16.67 -19.57
C TYR A 1 7.80 -16.08 -18.44
N PHE A 2 9.06 -15.90 -18.69
CA PHE A 2 9.88 -15.13 -17.77
C PHE A 2 9.31 -13.75 -17.60
N ASN A 3 8.92 -13.17 -18.72
CA ASN A 3 8.33 -11.83 -18.68
C ASN A 3 7.05 -11.81 -17.88
N MET A 4 6.25 -12.85 -18.02
CA MET A 4 5.01 -12.92 -17.26
C MET A 4 5.28 -13.02 -15.78
N SER A 5 6.29 -13.81 -15.41
CA SER A 5 6.61 -13.97 -14.00
C SER A 5 7.07 -12.65 -13.40
N VAL A 6 7.93 -11.94 -14.12
CA VAL A 6 8.43 -10.65 -13.65
C VAL A 6 7.30 -9.64 -13.57
N ALA A 7 6.46 -9.59 -14.59
CA ALA A 7 5.36 -8.64 -14.61
C ALA A 7 4.39 -8.92 -13.48
N GLN A 8 4.09 -10.20 -13.22
CA GLN A 8 3.19 -10.55 -12.14
C GLN A 8 3.77 -10.20 -10.79
N THR A 9 5.04 -10.48 -10.61
CA THR A 9 5.70 -10.14 -9.35
C THR A 9 5.68 -8.64 -9.12
N PHE A 10 5.98 -7.89 -10.15
CA PHE A 10 5.98 -6.44 -10.06
C PHE A 10 4.59 -5.91 -9.74
N LYS A 11 3.60 -6.47 -10.41
CA LYS A 11 2.22 -6.05 -10.20
C LYS A 11 1.77 -6.36 -8.77
N THR A 12 2.06 -7.55 -8.30
CA THR A 12 1.70 -7.93 -6.93
C THR A 12 2.38 -7.03 -5.93
N TRP A 13 3.65 -6.77 -6.15
CA TRP A 13 4.40 -5.90 -5.26
C TRP A 13 3.78 -4.51 -5.20
N THR A 14 3.43 -3.96 -6.36
CA THR A 14 2.84 -2.63 -6.44
C THR A 14 1.50 -2.59 -5.73
N VAL A 15 0.68 -3.61 -5.93
CA VAL A 15 -0.62 -3.67 -5.29
C VAL A 15 -0.47 -3.74 -3.77
N LEU A 16 0.44 -4.58 -3.31
CA LEU A 16 0.67 -4.69 -1.87
C LEU A 16 1.15 -3.38 -1.28
N GLU A 17 2.07 -2.74 -1.96
CA GLU A 17 2.59 -1.47 -1.48
C GLU A 17 1.51 -0.40 -1.44
N THR A 18 0.68 -0.37 -2.46
CA THR A 18 -0.43 0.57 -2.50
C THR A 18 -1.39 0.33 -1.35
N LEU A 19 -1.71 -0.93 -1.09
CA LEU A 19 -2.60 -1.26 0.02
C LEU A 19 -2.00 -0.84 1.35
N VAL A 20 -0.74 -1.16 1.56
CA VAL A 20 -0.07 -0.82 2.81
C VAL A 20 -0.03 0.70 2.97
N SER A 21 0.27 1.41 1.89
CA SER A 21 0.31 2.87 1.94
C SER A 21 -1.04 3.46 2.27
N LEU A 22 -2.09 2.93 1.67
CA LEU A 22 -3.43 3.42 1.95
C LEU A 22 -3.81 3.19 3.40
N VAL A 23 -3.51 2.01 3.92
CA VAL A 23 -3.82 1.69 5.30
C VAL A 23 -3.02 2.58 6.24
N ALA A 24 -1.75 2.76 5.95
CA ALA A 24 -0.90 3.61 6.79
C ALA A 24 -1.40 5.05 6.79
N LEU A 25 -1.79 5.54 5.63
CA LEU A 25 -2.31 6.90 5.53
C LEU A 25 -3.61 7.04 6.32
N ALA A 26 -4.49 6.06 6.17
CA ALA A 26 -5.76 6.09 6.89
C ALA A 26 -5.55 6.07 8.40
N LEU A 27 -4.65 5.22 8.86
CA LEU A 27 -4.35 5.12 10.28
C LEU A 27 -3.74 6.41 10.79
N THR A 28 -2.83 7.00 10.05
CA THR A 28 -2.20 8.25 10.45
C THR A 28 -3.23 9.36 10.54
N ALA A 29 -4.12 9.45 9.55
CA ALA A 29 -5.15 10.47 9.55
C ALA A 29 -6.11 10.27 10.71
N LEU A 30 -6.45 9.03 10.99
CA LEU A 30 -7.35 8.72 12.10
C LEU A 30 -6.70 9.10 13.43
N LEU A 31 -5.46 8.74 13.61
CA LEU A 31 -4.74 9.07 14.83
C LEU A 31 -4.64 10.57 15.01
N ALA A 32 -4.32 11.28 13.95
CA ALA A 32 -4.21 12.73 14.02
C ALA A 32 -5.53 13.35 14.43
N THR A 33 -6.62 12.85 13.88
CA THR A 33 -7.94 13.36 14.21
C THR A 33 -8.30 13.06 15.67
N VAL A 34 -8.03 11.84 16.11
CA VAL A 34 -8.36 11.44 17.47
C VAL A 34 -7.53 12.22 18.47
N LEU A 35 -6.26 12.44 18.17
CA LEU A 35 -5.40 13.20 19.07
C LEU A 35 -5.64 14.70 19.00
N GLY A 36 -6.48 15.11 18.09
CA GLY A 36 -6.80 16.53 17.97
C GLY A 36 -5.70 17.33 17.32
N ALA A 37 -4.89 16.66 16.54
CA ALA A 37 -3.78 17.33 15.86
C ALA A 37 -4.24 18.06 14.61
#